data_5ab7847900d75ddf87b89f017f55e282
#
_entry.id   5ab7847900d75ddf87b89f017f55e282
#
_cell.length_a   1.000
_cell.length_b   1.000
_cell.length_c   1.000
_cell.angle_alpha   90.00
_cell.angle_beta   90.00
_cell.angle_gamma   90.00
#
_symmetry.space_group_name_H-M   'P 1'
#
loop_
_entity.id
_entity.type
_entity.pdbx_description
1 polymer ?
#
loop_
_entity_poly.entity_id
_entity_poly.type
_entity_poly.pdbx_seq_one_letter_code
_entity_poly.pdbx_strand_id
1 'polypeptide(L)'
;MSNSTLVDYTRISPNRTSPRNHKIDTITIHCVVGQCSVETLGNIFAPTSRQASSNYGVGVDGRIGMYVEEKDRSWCSSNAANDNRAITIEVASDTTHPYAVNDKAYAALLDLVTDICRRNGIKKLVWSTNKNERVNHLNGCNMTVHRDYANKSCPGDYLYERHGAIAAEVNKRLGASATEPETPSSGTGTLYKVQTGAFKQKSNAQALEKKLKAAGFDTYVVNMGGYYKVQVGAFSKKANAEAMLAKLKAAGYSDAFITTGSGGTAAQEIKVGSSVRLNKGAKTYDGKSLASFVYNRDHVVKEISGDRAVITYGGVVVAAVKLSDLTLV
;
A
#
# COMPACT_ATOMS: atom_id res chain seq x y z
N MET A 1 -11.75 -30.79 4.15
CA MET A 1 -11.64 -29.36 4.58
C MET A 1 -12.06 -29.31 6.03
N SER A 2 -11.24 -28.75 6.90
CA SER A 2 -11.56 -28.52 8.32
C SER A 2 -11.78 -27.04 8.55
N ASN A 3 -12.73 -26.68 9.42
CA ASN A 3 -12.95 -25.31 9.84
C ASN A 3 -11.78 -24.81 10.72
N SER A 4 -11.67 -23.49 10.89
CA SER A 4 -10.67 -22.88 11.77
C SER A 4 -10.91 -23.25 13.24
N THR A 5 -9.84 -23.57 13.96
CA THR A 5 -9.88 -23.81 15.41
C THR A 5 -9.84 -22.49 16.22
N LEU A 6 -9.67 -21.36 15.55
CA LEU A 6 -9.68 -20.03 16.17
C LEU A 6 -11.11 -19.49 16.41
N VAL A 7 -12.14 -20.27 16.09
CA VAL A 7 -13.52 -19.87 16.21
C VAL A 7 -13.97 -19.83 17.67
N ASP A 8 -14.42 -18.68 18.13
CA ASP A 8 -14.99 -18.45 19.46
C ASP A 8 -16.52 -18.62 19.51
N TYR A 9 -17.16 -18.47 18.35
CA TYR A 9 -18.62 -18.49 18.25
C TYR A 9 -19.06 -19.15 16.94
N THR A 10 -20.09 -19.99 17.01
CA THR A 10 -20.66 -20.63 15.83
C THR A 10 -22.17 -20.44 15.78
N ARG A 11 -22.65 -19.94 14.65
CA ARG A 11 -24.08 -19.87 14.32
C ARG A 11 -24.28 -20.04 12.84
N ILE A 12 -24.56 -21.27 12.43
CA ILE A 12 -24.65 -21.59 11.00
C ILE A 12 -25.87 -20.95 10.34
N SER A 13 -25.62 -20.18 9.28
CA SER A 13 -26.62 -19.53 8.46
C SER A 13 -27.27 -20.51 7.47
N PRO A 14 -28.60 -20.42 7.25
CA PRO A 14 -29.25 -21.13 6.18
C PRO A 14 -28.89 -20.58 4.79
N ASN A 15 -28.38 -19.35 4.71
CA ASN A 15 -28.06 -18.66 3.46
C ASN A 15 -26.69 -19.15 2.91
N ARG A 16 -26.63 -20.39 2.45
CA ARG A 16 -25.43 -21.02 1.92
C ARG A 16 -25.77 -22.02 0.81
N THR A 17 -24.77 -22.38 0.04
CA THR A 17 -24.85 -23.51 -0.90
C THR A 17 -23.93 -24.63 -0.42
N SER A 18 -24.47 -25.83 -0.28
CA SER A 18 -23.74 -26.99 0.21
C SER A 18 -23.76 -28.12 -0.83
N PRO A 19 -22.57 -28.69 -1.14
CA PRO A 19 -21.24 -28.19 -0.86
C PRO A 19 -20.82 -27.07 -1.84
N ARG A 20 -19.69 -26.38 -1.58
CA ARG A 20 -19.03 -25.57 -2.61
C ARG A 20 -18.54 -26.46 -3.76
N ASN A 21 -18.47 -25.91 -4.97
CA ASN A 21 -18.08 -26.66 -6.16
C ASN A 21 -16.62 -26.41 -6.61
N HIS A 22 -15.83 -25.73 -5.79
CA HIS A 22 -14.43 -25.43 -6.07
C HIS A 22 -13.56 -25.57 -4.82
N LYS A 23 -12.28 -25.88 -5.00
CA LYS A 23 -11.30 -25.82 -3.89
C LYS A 23 -11.17 -24.39 -3.39
N ILE A 24 -10.80 -24.24 -2.12
CA ILE A 24 -10.52 -22.94 -1.53
C ILE A 24 -9.11 -22.52 -1.98
N ASP A 25 -9.02 -21.42 -2.72
CA ASP A 25 -7.80 -20.85 -3.21
C ASP A 25 -7.79 -19.31 -3.18
N THR A 26 -8.84 -18.70 -2.64
CA THR A 26 -9.08 -17.25 -2.63
C THR A 26 -9.52 -16.77 -1.25
N ILE A 27 -9.15 -15.57 -0.89
CA ILE A 27 -9.62 -14.85 0.31
C ILE A 27 -10.37 -13.60 -0.13
N THR A 28 -11.58 -13.41 0.39
CA THR A 28 -12.36 -12.17 0.18
C THR A 28 -12.67 -11.51 1.51
N ILE A 29 -12.10 -10.34 1.76
CA ILE A 29 -12.30 -9.60 3.00
C ILE A 29 -13.35 -8.52 2.78
N HIS A 30 -14.32 -8.44 3.70
CA HIS A 30 -15.42 -7.48 3.73
C HIS A 30 -15.37 -6.62 4.98
N CYS A 31 -16.09 -5.51 5.01
CA CYS A 31 -16.40 -4.75 6.22
C CYS A 31 -17.91 -4.73 6.48
N VAL A 32 -18.29 -4.88 7.74
CA VAL A 32 -19.72 -4.95 8.15
C VAL A 32 -20.40 -3.59 8.13
N VAL A 33 -19.64 -2.49 8.19
CA VAL A 33 -20.15 -1.13 8.42
C VAL A 33 -20.89 -1.06 9.77
N GLY A 34 -20.25 -1.53 10.84
CA GLY A 34 -20.75 -1.52 12.21
C GLY A 34 -19.78 -2.12 13.19
N GLN A 35 -19.81 -1.64 14.43
CA GLN A 35 -19.04 -2.16 15.56
C GLN A 35 -19.73 -3.41 16.13
N CYS A 36 -19.82 -4.46 15.31
CA CYS A 36 -20.55 -5.67 15.61
C CYS A 36 -19.75 -6.65 16.46
N SER A 37 -20.44 -7.35 17.38
CA SER A 37 -19.94 -8.59 17.98
C SER A 37 -20.17 -9.78 17.02
N VAL A 38 -19.52 -10.91 17.28
CA VAL A 38 -19.73 -12.15 16.50
C VAL A 38 -21.17 -12.65 16.61
N GLU A 39 -21.82 -12.45 17.76
CA GLU A 39 -23.24 -12.80 17.95
C GLU A 39 -24.16 -11.92 17.10
N THR A 40 -23.86 -10.62 17.03
CA THR A 40 -24.60 -9.68 16.16
C THR A 40 -24.50 -10.09 14.69
N LEU A 41 -23.31 -10.44 14.22
CA LEU A 41 -23.10 -10.96 12.87
C LEU A 41 -23.88 -12.25 12.62
N GLY A 42 -23.86 -13.19 13.57
CA GLY A 42 -24.65 -14.41 13.50
C GLY A 42 -26.16 -14.14 13.41
N ASN A 43 -26.66 -13.16 14.16
CA ASN A 43 -28.06 -12.73 14.11
C ASN A 43 -28.40 -12.10 12.75
N ILE A 44 -27.51 -11.33 12.14
CA ILE A 44 -27.71 -10.74 10.81
C ILE A 44 -27.86 -11.82 9.73
N PHE A 45 -27.09 -12.92 9.80
CA PHE A 45 -27.09 -13.98 8.81
C PHE A 45 -28.08 -15.12 9.06
N ALA A 46 -28.73 -15.15 10.24
CA ALA A 46 -29.65 -16.22 10.62
C ALA A 46 -30.96 -16.25 9.83
N PRO A 47 -31.62 -15.12 9.51
CA PRO A 47 -32.87 -15.17 8.75
C PRO A 47 -32.65 -15.63 7.31
N THR A 48 -33.48 -16.54 6.79
CA THR A 48 -33.48 -16.95 5.36
C THR A 48 -33.71 -15.77 4.42
N SER A 49 -34.53 -14.81 4.85
CA SER A 49 -34.82 -13.58 4.11
C SER A 49 -33.61 -12.67 3.91
N ARG A 50 -32.51 -12.85 4.68
CA ARG A 50 -31.29 -12.07 4.54
C ARG A 50 -30.62 -12.28 3.18
N GLN A 51 -30.72 -13.49 2.61
CA GLN A 51 -30.12 -13.86 1.31
C GLN A 51 -28.63 -13.51 1.20
N ALA A 52 -27.92 -13.48 2.34
CA ALA A 52 -26.51 -13.19 2.43
C ALA A 52 -25.90 -13.89 3.66
N SER A 53 -24.61 -14.20 3.58
CA SER A 53 -23.80 -14.78 4.66
C SER A 53 -22.32 -14.60 4.40
N SER A 54 -21.46 -14.87 5.39
CA SER A 54 -20.03 -15.07 5.22
C SER A 54 -19.57 -16.38 5.85
N ASN A 55 -18.41 -16.89 5.47
CA ASN A 55 -17.83 -18.05 6.15
C ASN A 55 -17.47 -17.67 7.59
N TYR A 56 -16.75 -16.58 7.76
CA TYR A 56 -16.34 -16.10 9.07
C TYR A 56 -16.68 -14.62 9.28
N GLY A 57 -16.63 -14.20 10.52
CA GLY A 57 -16.64 -12.81 10.90
C GLY A 57 -15.69 -12.54 12.05
N VAL A 58 -15.15 -11.34 12.08
CA VAL A 58 -14.29 -10.86 13.17
C VAL A 58 -15.03 -9.74 13.88
N GLY A 59 -15.29 -9.95 15.16
CA GLY A 59 -15.96 -8.98 16.04
C GLY A 59 -15.06 -7.82 16.43
N VAL A 60 -15.67 -6.75 16.92
CA VAL A 60 -14.98 -5.55 17.42
C VAL A 60 -13.99 -5.84 18.54
N ASP A 61 -14.22 -6.90 19.29
CA ASP A 61 -13.38 -7.38 20.39
C ASP A 61 -12.24 -8.33 19.95
N GLY A 62 -12.20 -8.67 18.66
CA GLY A 62 -11.23 -9.59 18.06
C GLY A 62 -11.65 -11.07 18.11
N ARG A 63 -12.84 -11.40 18.65
CA ARG A 63 -13.38 -12.76 18.59
C ARG A 63 -13.74 -13.15 17.16
N ILE A 64 -13.68 -14.45 16.87
CA ILE A 64 -13.94 -15.01 15.54
C ILE A 64 -15.23 -15.81 15.57
N GLY A 65 -16.17 -15.48 14.70
CA GLY A 65 -17.42 -16.20 14.48
C GLY A 65 -17.39 -17.02 13.18
N MET A 66 -18.05 -18.18 13.17
CA MET A 66 -18.29 -18.99 11.98
C MET A 66 -19.79 -19.04 11.67
N TYR A 67 -20.13 -18.70 10.41
CA TYR A 67 -21.54 -18.65 9.96
C TYR A 67 -21.81 -19.57 8.78
N VAL A 68 -20.78 -19.92 8.00
CA VAL A 68 -20.83 -20.95 6.97
C VAL A 68 -19.55 -21.77 7.04
N GLU A 69 -19.69 -23.09 7.12
CA GLU A 69 -18.52 -23.98 7.14
C GLU A 69 -17.70 -23.85 5.87
N GLU A 70 -16.38 -24.09 5.95
CA GLU A 70 -15.49 -23.98 4.78
C GLU A 70 -15.82 -24.95 3.64
N LYS A 71 -16.46 -26.08 3.93
CA LYS A 71 -16.95 -27.02 2.90
C LYS A 71 -18.11 -26.46 2.07
N ASP A 72 -18.76 -25.40 2.56
CA ASP A 72 -19.93 -24.78 1.94
C ASP A 72 -19.58 -23.40 1.38
N ARG A 73 -20.32 -22.97 0.37
CA ARG A 73 -20.22 -21.63 -0.22
C ARG A 73 -21.08 -20.65 0.55
N SER A 74 -20.52 -19.59 1.05
CA SER A 74 -21.26 -18.42 1.56
C SER A 74 -21.89 -17.61 0.41
N TRP A 75 -22.80 -16.71 0.72
CA TRP A 75 -23.39 -15.76 -0.21
C TRP A 75 -22.97 -14.34 0.18
N CYS A 76 -21.74 -13.96 -0.16
CA CYS A 76 -21.12 -12.76 0.39
C CYS A 76 -20.76 -11.70 -0.65
N SER A 77 -20.10 -12.09 -1.74
CA SER A 77 -19.53 -11.14 -2.70
C SER A 77 -20.47 -10.72 -3.83
N SER A 78 -21.73 -11.19 -3.83
CA SER A 78 -22.67 -11.07 -4.96
C SER A 78 -22.18 -11.78 -6.23
N ASN A 79 -21.21 -12.68 -6.11
CA ASN A 79 -20.66 -13.47 -7.21
C ASN A 79 -20.42 -14.93 -6.79
N ALA A 80 -21.25 -15.82 -7.31
CA ALA A 80 -21.20 -17.23 -6.95
C ALA A 80 -19.87 -17.91 -7.35
N ALA A 81 -19.23 -17.50 -8.45
CA ALA A 81 -17.95 -18.06 -8.89
C ALA A 81 -16.84 -17.68 -7.91
N ASN A 82 -16.80 -16.41 -7.47
CA ASN A 82 -15.88 -15.96 -6.44
C ASN A 82 -16.11 -16.71 -5.11
N ASP A 83 -17.36 -16.72 -4.63
CA ASP A 83 -17.70 -17.30 -3.32
C ASP A 83 -17.45 -18.81 -3.26
N ASN A 84 -17.50 -19.51 -4.39
CA ASN A 84 -17.12 -20.93 -4.48
C ASN A 84 -15.61 -21.16 -4.27
N ARG A 85 -14.78 -20.20 -4.67
CA ARG A 85 -13.31 -20.24 -4.51
C ARG A 85 -12.86 -19.65 -3.18
N ALA A 86 -13.60 -18.66 -2.69
CA ALA A 86 -13.17 -17.83 -1.57
C ALA A 86 -13.64 -18.35 -0.21
N ILE A 87 -12.81 -18.14 0.80
CA ILE A 87 -13.29 -17.91 2.16
C ILE A 87 -13.57 -16.43 2.31
N THR A 88 -14.80 -16.12 2.67
CA THR A 88 -15.28 -14.75 2.87
C THR A 88 -15.27 -14.41 4.35
N ILE A 89 -14.82 -13.21 4.69
CA ILE A 89 -14.64 -12.77 6.08
C ILE A 89 -15.23 -11.36 6.22
N GLU A 90 -16.25 -11.22 7.08
CA GLU A 90 -16.79 -9.92 7.47
C GLU A 90 -16.06 -9.38 8.71
N VAL A 91 -15.55 -8.16 8.65
CA VAL A 91 -14.79 -7.54 9.75
C VAL A 91 -15.57 -6.37 10.33
N ALA A 92 -15.72 -6.33 11.66
CA ALA A 92 -16.29 -5.19 12.36
C ALA A 92 -15.50 -3.92 12.04
N SER A 93 -16.22 -2.85 11.71
CA SER A 93 -15.62 -1.59 11.26
C SER A 93 -16.43 -0.39 11.73
N ASP A 94 -15.89 0.81 11.55
CA ASP A 94 -16.68 2.03 11.76
C ASP A 94 -17.86 2.10 10.77
N THR A 95 -18.86 2.91 11.14
CA THR A 95 -20.07 3.10 10.33
C THR A 95 -19.90 4.17 9.25
N THR A 96 -18.81 4.93 9.33
CA THR A 96 -18.51 6.04 8.42
C THR A 96 -17.18 5.80 7.69
N HIS A 97 -17.03 6.41 6.51
CA HIS A 97 -15.78 6.40 5.75
C HIS A 97 -14.60 6.87 6.62
N PRO A 98 -13.44 6.20 6.58
CA PRO A 98 -13.02 5.11 5.67
C PRO A 98 -13.42 3.70 6.10
N TYR A 99 -14.34 3.54 7.04
CA TYR A 99 -14.78 2.26 7.64
C TYR A 99 -13.61 1.57 8.37
N ALA A 100 -12.99 2.31 9.30
CA ALA A 100 -11.80 1.86 10.01
C ALA A 100 -12.09 0.61 10.84
N VAL A 101 -11.11 -0.27 10.90
CA VAL A 101 -11.09 -1.49 11.72
C VAL A 101 -10.12 -1.25 12.86
N ASN A 102 -10.50 -1.58 14.08
CA ASN A 102 -9.64 -1.42 15.24
C ASN A 102 -8.52 -2.49 15.28
N ASP A 103 -7.51 -2.25 16.12
CA ASP A 103 -6.32 -3.10 16.16
C ASP A 103 -6.61 -4.55 16.59
N LYS A 104 -7.59 -4.79 17.50
CA LYS A 104 -7.96 -6.14 17.94
C LYS A 104 -8.58 -6.94 16.79
N ALA A 105 -9.55 -6.35 16.09
CA ALA A 105 -10.19 -6.99 14.94
C ALA A 105 -9.20 -7.17 13.79
N TYR A 106 -8.29 -6.21 13.57
CA TYR A 106 -7.27 -6.32 12.53
C TYR A 106 -6.24 -7.44 12.84
N ALA A 107 -5.80 -7.57 14.10
CA ALA A 107 -4.90 -8.65 14.51
C ALA A 107 -5.56 -10.02 14.35
N ALA A 108 -6.82 -10.18 14.81
CA ALA A 108 -7.58 -11.43 14.65
C ALA A 108 -7.84 -11.78 13.18
N LEU A 109 -8.07 -10.79 12.31
CA LEU A 109 -8.16 -10.99 10.88
C LEU A 109 -6.88 -11.61 10.31
N LEU A 110 -5.70 -11.11 10.69
CA LEU A 110 -4.41 -11.63 10.24
C LEU A 110 -4.20 -13.08 10.71
N ASP A 111 -4.57 -13.38 11.96
CA ASP A 111 -4.47 -14.73 12.52
C ASP A 111 -5.38 -15.70 11.76
N LEU A 112 -6.66 -15.32 11.56
CA LEU A 112 -7.65 -16.12 10.84
C LEU A 112 -7.24 -16.39 9.39
N VAL A 113 -6.83 -15.35 8.66
CA VAL A 113 -6.41 -15.50 7.25
C VAL A 113 -5.17 -16.39 7.15
N THR A 114 -4.22 -16.28 8.07
CA THR A 114 -3.04 -17.14 8.11
C THR A 114 -3.42 -18.60 8.35
N ASP A 115 -4.33 -18.87 9.29
CA ASP A 115 -4.84 -20.20 9.59
C ASP A 115 -5.57 -20.81 8.38
N ILE A 116 -6.48 -20.05 7.74
CA ILE A 116 -7.18 -20.48 6.54
C ILE A 116 -6.19 -20.85 5.43
N CYS A 117 -5.19 -20.01 5.17
CA CYS A 117 -4.18 -20.27 4.16
C CYS A 117 -3.41 -21.56 4.42
N ARG A 118 -2.96 -21.79 5.66
CA ARG A 118 -2.26 -23.03 6.05
C ARG A 118 -3.09 -24.27 5.82
N ARG A 119 -4.34 -24.27 6.31
CA ARG A 119 -5.23 -25.44 6.23
C ARG A 119 -5.68 -25.76 4.81
N ASN A 120 -5.80 -24.75 3.95
CA ASN A 120 -6.24 -24.91 2.58
C ASN A 120 -5.10 -24.96 1.54
N GLY A 121 -3.83 -25.00 2.02
CA GLY A 121 -2.66 -25.11 1.15
C GLY A 121 -2.39 -23.86 0.29
N ILE A 122 -2.90 -22.70 0.68
CA ILE A 122 -2.58 -21.40 0.06
C ILE A 122 -1.20 -20.98 0.55
N LYS A 123 -0.18 -21.24 -0.25
CA LYS A 123 1.22 -20.98 0.13
C LYS A 123 1.58 -19.51 0.13
N LYS A 124 0.86 -18.69 -0.65
CA LYS A 124 1.11 -17.27 -0.79
C LYS A 124 -0.18 -16.53 -1.14
N LEU A 125 -0.43 -15.39 -0.46
CA LEU A 125 -1.44 -14.42 -0.87
C LEU A 125 -0.84 -13.41 -1.84
N VAL A 126 -1.57 -13.11 -2.88
CA VAL A 126 -1.21 -12.13 -3.90
C VAL A 126 -2.36 -11.14 -4.06
N TRP A 127 -2.10 -9.89 -3.74
CA TRP A 127 -2.98 -8.76 -3.97
C TRP A 127 -2.55 -7.97 -5.20
N SER A 128 -3.50 -7.48 -5.96
CA SER A 128 -3.27 -6.52 -7.03
C SER A 128 -4.23 -5.34 -6.92
N THR A 129 -3.77 -4.14 -7.21
CA THR A 129 -4.63 -2.95 -7.34
C THR A 129 -5.45 -2.95 -8.63
N ASN A 130 -5.08 -3.81 -9.60
CA ASN A 130 -5.80 -3.97 -10.85
C ASN A 130 -6.99 -4.92 -10.68
N LYS A 131 -8.22 -4.39 -10.83
CA LYS A 131 -9.46 -5.17 -10.75
C LYS A 131 -9.47 -6.37 -11.70
N ASN A 132 -8.98 -6.21 -12.94
CA ASN A 132 -8.97 -7.30 -13.92
C ASN A 132 -8.09 -8.47 -13.46
N GLU A 133 -6.97 -8.20 -12.79
CA GLU A 133 -6.11 -9.25 -12.23
C GLU A 133 -6.81 -9.98 -11.07
N ARG A 134 -7.51 -9.25 -10.21
CA ARG A 134 -8.25 -9.85 -9.09
C ARG A 134 -9.39 -10.74 -9.56
N VAL A 135 -10.26 -10.22 -10.44
CA VAL A 135 -11.45 -10.93 -10.91
C VAL A 135 -11.11 -12.16 -11.75
N ASN A 136 -10.04 -12.10 -12.52
CA ASN A 136 -9.58 -13.18 -13.39
C ASN A 136 -8.41 -13.99 -12.83
N HIS A 137 -8.03 -13.76 -11.57
CA HIS A 137 -6.93 -14.46 -10.89
C HIS A 137 -5.61 -14.46 -11.67
N LEU A 138 -5.34 -13.37 -12.41
CA LEU A 138 -4.12 -13.23 -13.19
C LEU A 138 -2.92 -13.02 -12.28
N ASN A 139 -1.73 -13.39 -12.74
CA ASN A 139 -0.46 -13.24 -12.01
C ASN A 139 -0.48 -13.87 -10.60
N GLY A 140 -1.33 -14.90 -10.41
CA GLY A 140 -1.48 -15.58 -9.13
C GLY A 140 -2.33 -14.83 -8.11
N CYS A 141 -3.01 -13.73 -8.51
CA CYS A 141 -3.86 -12.96 -7.61
C CYS A 141 -4.97 -13.82 -7.03
N ASN A 142 -5.05 -13.88 -5.71
CA ASN A 142 -6.00 -14.72 -4.97
C ASN A 142 -6.62 -13.98 -3.77
N MET A 143 -6.56 -12.66 -3.79
CA MET A 143 -7.35 -11.80 -2.91
C MET A 143 -8.32 -10.99 -3.75
N THR A 144 -9.58 -10.98 -3.36
CA THR A 144 -10.67 -10.29 -4.06
C THR A 144 -11.46 -9.43 -3.08
N VAL A 145 -12.29 -8.54 -3.57
CA VAL A 145 -13.12 -7.64 -2.76
C VAL A 145 -14.52 -7.50 -3.34
N HIS A 146 -15.52 -7.22 -2.49
CA HIS A 146 -16.93 -7.12 -2.90
C HIS A 146 -17.16 -6.07 -4.00
N ARG A 147 -16.49 -4.91 -3.93
CA ARG A 147 -16.60 -3.84 -4.93
C ARG A 147 -16.17 -4.23 -6.34
N ASP A 148 -15.51 -5.37 -6.48
CA ASP A 148 -15.14 -5.89 -7.80
C ASP A 148 -16.34 -6.50 -8.53
N TYR A 149 -17.33 -6.99 -7.77
CA TYR A 149 -18.46 -7.77 -8.29
C TYR A 149 -19.81 -7.05 -8.19
N ALA A 150 -19.91 -6.03 -7.35
CA ALA A 150 -21.11 -5.24 -7.17
C ALA A 150 -20.78 -3.76 -6.90
N ASN A 151 -21.74 -2.87 -7.15
CA ASN A 151 -21.60 -1.45 -6.81
C ASN A 151 -21.72 -1.25 -5.30
N LYS A 152 -20.65 -1.53 -4.59
CA LYS A 152 -20.54 -1.44 -3.13
C LYS A 152 -19.25 -0.75 -2.72
N SER A 153 -19.27 -0.05 -1.58
CA SER A 153 -18.04 0.51 -0.97
C SER A 153 -17.19 -0.54 -0.23
N CYS A 154 -17.78 -1.70 0.12
CA CYS A 154 -17.08 -2.80 0.78
C CYS A 154 -15.84 -3.26 0.00
N PRO A 155 -14.68 -3.46 0.66
CA PRO A 155 -14.44 -3.57 2.10
C PRO A 155 -14.16 -2.24 2.83
N GLY A 156 -14.52 -1.10 2.25
CA GLY A 156 -14.12 0.22 2.73
C GLY A 156 -12.69 0.57 2.34
N ASP A 157 -12.35 1.86 2.37
CA ASP A 157 -11.02 2.27 1.94
C ASP A 157 -9.94 1.87 2.96
N TYR A 158 -10.28 1.81 4.24
CA TYR A 158 -9.35 1.37 5.29
C TYR A 158 -8.77 -0.02 5.00
N LEU A 159 -9.62 -1.03 4.76
CA LEU A 159 -9.15 -2.39 4.45
C LEU A 159 -8.62 -2.48 3.01
N TYR A 160 -9.26 -1.81 2.05
CA TYR A 160 -8.83 -1.84 0.65
C TYR A 160 -7.37 -1.42 0.47
N GLU A 161 -6.98 -0.31 1.08
CA GLU A 161 -5.60 0.19 1.04
C GLU A 161 -4.61 -0.72 1.78
N ARG A 162 -5.10 -1.54 2.71
CA ARG A 162 -4.30 -2.46 3.52
C ARG A 162 -4.22 -3.88 2.98
N HIS A 163 -4.93 -4.24 1.91
CA HIS A 163 -4.89 -5.60 1.37
C HIS A 163 -3.47 -6.06 1.03
N GLY A 164 -2.64 -5.18 0.47
CA GLY A 164 -1.23 -5.48 0.23
C GLY A 164 -0.44 -5.75 1.51
N ALA A 165 -0.66 -4.96 2.56
CA ALA A 165 -0.03 -5.16 3.86
C ALA A 165 -0.53 -6.44 4.55
N ILE A 166 -1.83 -6.75 4.43
CA ILE A 166 -2.40 -8.01 4.93
C ILE A 166 -1.74 -9.20 4.22
N ALA A 167 -1.63 -9.16 2.88
CA ALA A 167 -0.96 -10.21 2.13
C ALA A 167 0.51 -10.40 2.56
N ALA A 168 1.25 -9.31 2.72
CA ALA A 168 2.65 -9.34 3.14
C ALA A 168 2.82 -9.96 4.53
N GLU A 169 2.02 -9.52 5.51
CA GLU A 169 2.11 -10.05 6.88
C GLU A 169 1.70 -11.53 6.95
N VAL A 170 0.62 -11.92 6.27
CA VAL A 170 0.20 -13.33 6.19
C VAL A 170 1.27 -14.19 5.53
N ASN A 171 1.87 -13.73 4.43
CA ASN A 171 2.95 -14.46 3.74
C ASN A 171 4.18 -14.65 4.64
N LYS A 172 4.55 -13.62 5.40
CA LYS A 172 5.61 -13.72 6.42
C LYS A 172 5.30 -14.80 7.46
N ARG A 173 4.06 -14.84 7.98
CA ARG A 173 3.61 -15.84 8.96
C ARG A 173 3.52 -17.25 8.38
N LEU A 174 3.28 -17.38 7.09
CA LEU A 174 3.29 -18.66 6.37
C LEU A 174 4.71 -19.22 6.16
N GLY A 175 5.75 -18.42 6.39
CA GLY A 175 7.12 -18.78 6.10
C GLY A 175 7.38 -18.85 4.58
N ALA A 176 6.54 -18.23 3.78
CA ALA A 176 6.76 -18.11 2.36
C ALA A 176 7.98 -17.21 2.12
N SER A 177 9.10 -17.82 1.74
CA SER A 177 10.28 -17.08 1.32
C SER A 177 9.89 -16.13 0.20
N ALA A 178 10.27 -14.87 0.36
CA ALA A 178 9.86 -13.80 -0.53
C ALA A 178 10.39 -14.00 -1.95
N THR A 179 9.55 -14.58 -2.80
CA THR A 179 9.58 -14.31 -4.25
C THR A 179 8.36 -13.43 -4.52
N GLU A 180 8.61 -12.13 -4.51
CA GLU A 180 7.61 -11.08 -4.35
C GLU A 180 6.86 -10.68 -5.62
N PRO A 181 5.66 -10.02 -5.41
CA PRO A 181 5.51 -8.60 -5.70
C PRO A 181 5.47 -7.82 -4.38
N GLU A 182 6.49 -6.97 -4.19
CA GLU A 182 6.75 -6.25 -2.95
C GLU A 182 5.77 -5.12 -2.70
N THR A 183 5.11 -5.17 -1.52
CA THR A 183 4.64 -3.99 -0.79
C THR A 183 5.74 -3.55 0.19
N PRO A 184 5.87 -2.27 0.54
CA PRO A 184 7.03 -1.78 1.27
C PRO A 184 7.11 -2.37 2.67
N SER A 185 8.07 -3.27 2.87
CA SER A 185 8.55 -3.68 4.19
C SER A 185 9.37 -2.53 4.78
N SER A 186 9.12 -2.18 6.03
CA SER A 186 10.00 -1.34 6.83
C SER A 186 11.31 -2.07 7.14
N GLY A 187 12.08 -2.33 6.12
CA GLY A 187 13.44 -2.84 6.19
C GLY A 187 14.38 -1.82 5.56
N THR A 188 15.58 -1.66 6.09
CA THR A 188 16.66 -0.74 5.71
C THR A 188 17.19 -0.96 4.28
N GLY A 189 16.34 -1.22 3.31
CA GLY A 189 16.67 -1.34 1.88
C GLY A 189 16.29 -0.07 1.11
N THR A 190 17.09 0.28 0.11
CA THR A 190 16.85 1.41 -0.80
C THR A 190 15.55 1.18 -1.58
N LEU A 191 14.51 1.98 -1.31
CA LEU A 191 13.25 1.98 -2.09
C LEU A 191 13.39 2.89 -3.30
N TYR A 192 13.11 2.35 -4.47
CA TYR A 192 13.05 3.08 -5.74
C TYR A 192 11.61 3.58 -5.94
N LYS A 193 11.40 4.90 -5.80
CA LYS A 193 10.08 5.52 -6.02
C LYS A 193 10.06 6.18 -7.38
N VAL A 194 8.96 6.01 -8.12
CA VAL A 194 8.78 6.73 -9.38
C VAL A 194 7.99 8.00 -9.09
N GLN A 195 8.58 9.16 -9.34
CA GLN A 195 7.99 10.48 -9.10
C GLN A 195 7.68 11.18 -10.40
N THR A 196 6.49 11.77 -10.52
CA THR A 196 6.01 12.48 -11.73
C THR A 196 5.88 13.98 -11.55
N GLY A 197 6.01 14.49 -10.31
CA GLY A 197 5.92 15.92 -10.04
C GLY A 197 6.15 16.27 -8.58
N ALA A 198 6.46 17.54 -8.35
CA ALA A 198 6.55 18.14 -7.03
C ALA A 198 5.99 19.57 -7.09
N PHE A 199 5.05 19.91 -6.21
CA PHE A 199 4.30 21.15 -6.24
C PHE A 199 4.33 21.84 -4.88
N LYS A 200 4.42 23.17 -4.88
CA LYS A 200 4.26 23.96 -3.64
C LYS A 200 2.80 23.98 -3.18
N GLN A 201 1.85 23.91 -4.11
CA GLN A 201 0.42 23.88 -3.81
C GLN A 201 -0.13 22.47 -3.88
N LYS A 202 -0.85 22.05 -2.82
CA LYS A 202 -1.47 20.72 -2.71
C LYS A 202 -2.47 20.46 -3.86
N SER A 203 -3.24 21.48 -4.25
CA SER A 203 -4.22 21.37 -5.33
C SER A 203 -3.61 20.94 -6.66
N ASN A 204 -2.41 21.43 -7.00
CA ASN A 204 -1.72 21.06 -8.23
C ASN A 204 -1.24 19.62 -8.21
N ALA A 205 -0.75 19.14 -7.05
CA ALA A 205 -0.38 17.74 -6.88
C ALA A 205 -1.61 16.82 -6.99
N GLN A 206 -2.73 17.19 -6.37
CA GLN A 206 -3.99 16.45 -6.45
C GLN A 206 -4.58 16.43 -7.88
N ALA A 207 -4.43 17.52 -8.64
CA ALA A 207 -4.85 17.56 -10.04
C ALA A 207 -4.04 16.58 -10.92
N LEU A 208 -2.72 16.51 -10.70
CA LEU A 208 -1.87 15.53 -11.39
C LEU A 208 -2.20 14.11 -10.95
N GLU A 209 -2.37 13.87 -9.64
CA GLU A 209 -2.79 12.57 -9.09
C GLU A 209 -4.09 12.08 -9.74
N LYS A 210 -5.10 12.95 -9.84
CA LYS A 210 -6.38 12.61 -10.49
C LYS A 210 -6.20 12.22 -11.95
N LYS A 211 -5.34 12.94 -12.71
CA LYS A 211 -5.03 12.60 -14.11
C LYS A 211 -4.34 11.24 -14.23
N LEU A 212 -3.37 10.97 -13.36
CA LEU A 212 -2.65 9.71 -13.36
C LEU A 212 -3.56 8.53 -12.97
N LYS A 213 -4.42 8.70 -11.97
CA LYS A 213 -5.43 7.69 -11.61
C LYS A 213 -6.41 7.41 -12.74
N ALA A 214 -6.86 8.44 -13.44
CA ALA A 214 -7.71 8.28 -14.64
C ALA A 214 -6.99 7.55 -15.80
N ALA A 215 -5.67 7.67 -15.88
CA ALA A 215 -4.83 6.92 -16.83
C ALA A 215 -4.45 5.51 -16.33
N GLY A 216 -5.00 5.05 -15.20
CA GLY A 216 -4.79 3.71 -14.66
C GLY A 216 -3.53 3.53 -13.82
N PHE A 217 -2.87 4.61 -13.42
CA PHE A 217 -1.71 4.56 -12.54
C PHE A 217 -2.11 4.70 -11.08
N ASP A 218 -1.63 3.80 -10.23
CA ASP A 218 -1.78 3.92 -8.79
C ASP A 218 -0.80 4.97 -8.26
N THR A 219 -1.35 6.06 -7.71
CA THR A 219 -0.59 7.25 -7.32
C THR A 219 -0.98 7.75 -5.95
N TYR A 220 -0.02 8.35 -5.27
CA TYR A 220 -0.23 9.00 -3.98
C TYR A 220 0.58 10.30 -3.88
N VAL A 221 0.06 11.24 -3.10
CA VAL A 221 0.70 12.52 -2.84
C VAL A 221 1.33 12.50 -1.45
N VAL A 222 2.63 12.78 -1.37
CA VAL A 222 3.34 12.93 -0.09
C VAL A 222 3.79 14.37 0.08
N ASN A 223 3.67 14.91 1.29
CA ASN A 223 4.27 16.20 1.64
C ASN A 223 5.68 15.94 2.18
N MET A 224 6.69 16.46 1.50
CA MET A 224 8.09 16.26 1.89
C MET A 224 8.93 17.49 1.49
N GLY A 225 9.57 18.11 2.48
CA GLY A 225 10.42 19.29 2.26
C GLY A 225 9.64 20.51 1.74
N GLY A 226 8.41 20.72 2.19
CA GLY A 226 7.56 21.85 1.76
C GLY A 226 6.96 21.70 0.36
N TYR A 227 7.10 20.50 -0.26
CA TYR A 227 6.51 20.18 -1.56
C TYR A 227 5.57 18.98 -1.48
N TYR A 228 4.48 19.04 -2.22
CA TYR A 228 3.58 17.93 -2.47
C TYR A 228 4.08 17.15 -3.69
N LYS A 229 4.68 15.98 -3.44
CA LYS A 229 5.27 15.11 -4.47
C LYS A 229 4.26 14.07 -4.89
N VAL A 230 4.07 13.88 -6.20
CA VAL A 230 3.20 12.85 -6.76
C VAL A 230 4.07 11.66 -7.12
N GLN A 231 3.81 10.51 -6.47
CA GLN A 231 4.58 9.28 -6.62
C GLN A 231 3.70 8.17 -7.19
N VAL A 232 4.28 7.34 -8.06
CA VAL A 232 3.65 6.22 -8.74
C VAL A 232 4.40 4.95 -8.38
N GLY A 233 3.99 4.32 -7.31
CA GLY A 233 4.64 3.13 -6.78
C GLY A 233 5.96 3.40 -6.02
N ALA A 234 6.34 2.41 -5.21
CA ALA A 234 7.62 2.32 -4.54
C ALA A 234 8.10 0.88 -4.66
N PHE A 235 9.32 0.67 -5.13
CA PHE A 235 9.84 -0.63 -5.53
C PHE A 235 11.16 -0.92 -4.82
N SER A 236 11.32 -2.13 -4.32
CA SER A 236 12.59 -2.61 -3.76
C SER A 236 13.60 -3.01 -4.84
N LYS A 237 13.13 -3.38 -6.04
CA LYS A 237 13.98 -3.67 -7.20
C LYS A 237 13.97 -2.52 -8.19
N LYS A 238 15.16 -2.04 -8.55
CA LYS A 238 15.34 -0.96 -9.52
C LYS A 238 14.67 -1.27 -10.87
N ALA A 239 14.76 -2.51 -11.34
CA ALA A 239 14.15 -2.96 -12.59
C ALA A 239 12.62 -2.75 -12.62
N ASN A 240 11.92 -2.94 -11.48
CA ASN A 240 10.47 -2.72 -11.40
C ASN A 240 10.13 -1.22 -11.47
N ALA A 241 10.94 -0.38 -10.84
CA ALA A 241 10.81 1.08 -10.95
C ALA A 241 11.09 1.55 -12.38
N GLU A 242 12.08 0.99 -13.06
CA GLU A 242 12.42 1.27 -14.48
C GLU A 242 11.26 0.86 -15.41
N ALA A 243 10.66 -0.30 -15.18
CA ALA A 243 9.48 -0.74 -15.95
C ALA A 243 8.27 0.20 -15.73
N MET A 244 8.02 0.66 -14.50
CA MET A 244 6.97 1.65 -14.22
C MET A 244 7.28 3.00 -14.85
N LEU A 245 8.54 3.45 -14.81
CA LEU A 245 8.99 4.68 -15.44
C LEU A 245 8.78 4.63 -16.96
N ALA A 246 9.09 3.51 -17.61
CA ALA A 246 8.85 3.32 -19.03
C ALA A 246 7.36 3.41 -19.39
N LYS A 247 6.47 2.79 -18.59
CA LYS A 247 5.00 2.89 -18.75
C LYS A 247 4.51 4.34 -18.63
N LEU A 248 5.01 5.09 -17.64
CA LEU A 248 4.64 6.50 -17.46
C LEU A 248 5.09 7.36 -18.64
N LYS A 249 6.33 7.18 -19.11
CA LYS A 249 6.84 7.92 -20.27
C LYS A 249 6.04 7.61 -21.53
N ALA A 250 5.69 6.35 -21.77
CA ALA A 250 4.84 5.94 -22.87
C ALA A 250 3.42 6.53 -22.79
N ALA A 251 2.93 6.79 -21.59
CA ALA A 251 1.64 7.46 -21.35
C ALA A 251 1.73 9.00 -21.38
N GLY A 252 2.87 9.57 -21.77
CA GLY A 252 3.05 11.01 -21.96
C GLY A 252 3.59 11.77 -20.72
N TYR A 253 3.96 11.07 -19.65
CA TYR A 253 4.57 11.68 -18.47
C TYR A 253 6.10 11.65 -18.57
N SER A 254 6.65 12.42 -19.51
CA SER A 254 8.09 12.45 -19.85
C SER A 254 8.99 12.83 -18.68
N ASP A 255 8.50 13.71 -17.80
CA ASP A 255 9.24 14.25 -16.65
C ASP A 255 9.30 13.28 -15.46
N ALA A 256 8.71 12.09 -15.58
CA ALA A 256 8.80 11.07 -14.55
C ALA A 256 10.25 10.58 -14.40
N PHE A 257 10.66 10.35 -13.15
CA PHE A 257 11.99 9.85 -12.81
C PHE A 257 11.95 8.94 -11.59
N ILE A 258 12.99 8.11 -11.44
CA ILE A 258 13.18 7.26 -10.27
C ILE A 258 13.97 8.04 -9.23
N THR A 259 13.46 8.03 -7.99
CA THR A 259 14.18 8.55 -6.82
C THR A 259 14.34 7.44 -5.79
N THR A 260 15.50 7.37 -5.16
CA THR A 260 15.75 6.47 -4.05
C THR A 260 15.49 7.23 -2.76
N GLY A 261 14.36 6.92 -2.12
CA GLY A 261 14.09 7.41 -0.78
C GLY A 261 14.43 6.34 0.23
N SER A 262 15.45 6.53 1.04
CA SER A 262 15.58 5.84 2.32
C SER A 262 14.33 6.16 3.14
N GLY A 263 13.58 5.14 3.58
CA GLY A 263 12.55 5.35 4.59
C GLY A 263 13.19 5.97 5.82
N GLY A 264 12.79 7.18 6.16
CA GLY A 264 12.93 7.83 7.45
C GLY A 264 14.27 7.67 8.19
N THR A 265 15.33 8.25 7.67
CA THR A 265 16.22 9.09 8.45
C THR A 265 16.03 10.51 7.91
N ALA A 266 15.83 11.47 8.79
CA ALA A 266 15.77 12.87 8.42
C ALA A 266 16.82 13.13 7.35
N ALA A 267 16.41 13.69 6.19
CA ALA A 267 17.38 14.22 5.26
C ALA A 267 18.34 15.04 6.10
N GLN A 268 19.62 14.67 6.13
CA GLN A 268 20.59 15.50 6.77
C GLN A 268 20.52 16.84 6.04
N GLU A 269 19.87 17.78 6.70
CA GLU A 269 19.68 19.12 6.22
C GLU A 269 21.08 19.72 6.08
N ILE A 270 21.38 20.31 4.92
CA ILE A 270 22.64 21.03 4.76
C ILE A 270 22.64 22.17 5.78
N LYS A 271 23.55 22.08 6.73
CA LYS A 271 23.72 23.06 7.84
C LYS A 271 25.08 23.72 7.72
N VAL A 272 25.24 24.81 8.42
CA VAL A 272 26.59 25.39 8.63
C VAL A 272 27.51 24.32 9.20
N GLY A 273 28.66 24.11 8.59
CA GLY A 273 29.59 23.03 8.89
C GLY A 273 29.44 21.76 8.08
N SER A 274 28.37 21.62 7.30
CA SER A 274 28.18 20.44 6.41
C SER A 274 29.25 20.39 5.34
N SER A 275 29.76 19.18 5.07
CA SER A 275 30.62 18.91 3.91
C SER A 275 29.74 18.69 2.69
N VAL A 276 29.99 19.44 1.63
CA VAL A 276 29.12 19.48 0.45
C VAL A 276 29.92 19.49 -0.84
N ARG A 277 29.34 18.93 -1.90
CA ARG A 277 29.85 19.03 -3.27
C ARG A 277 28.91 19.84 -4.13
N LEU A 278 29.47 20.68 -5.00
CA LEU A 278 28.67 21.48 -5.94
C LEU A 278 28.18 20.63 -7.09
N ASN A 279 26.91 20.73 -7.43
CA ASN A 279 26.31 20.04 -8.57
C ASN A 279 26.90 20.59 -9.88
N LYS A 280 27.13 19.70 -10.84
CA LYS A 280 27.73 20.07 -12.16
C LYS A 280 26.82 21.08 -12.87
N GLY A 281 27.39 22.21 -13.29
CA GLY A 281 26.66 23.30 -13.95
C GLY A 281 26.03 24.33 -13.02
N ALA A 282 26.17 24.19 -11.71
CA ALA A 282 25.77 25.21 -10.74
C ALA A 282 26.49 26.54 -11.00
N LYS A 283 25.84 27.62 -10.60
CA LYS A 283 26.39 28.97 -10.74
C LYS A 283 26.52 29.62 -9.37
N THR A 284 27.27 30.73 -9.30
CA THR A 284 27.21 31.60 -8.12
C THR A 284 25.76 32.06 -7.89
N TYR A 285 25.46 32.50 -6.67
CA TYR A 285 24.10 32.95 -6.31
C TYR A 285 23.63 34.12 -7.17
N ASP A 286 24.53 34.95 -7.69
CA ASP A 286 24.31 36.06 -8.64
C ASP A 286 24.38 35.62 -10.12
N GLY A 287 24.43 34.31 -10.40
CA GLY A 287 24.31 33.74 -11.73
C GLY A 287 25.61 33.63 -12.55
N LYS A 288 26.78 33.97 -12.00
CA LYS A 288 28.08 33.87 -12.69
C LYS A 288 28.57 32.44 -12.75
N SER A 289 29.38 32.12 -13.76
CA SER A 289 30.05 30.82 -13.89
C SER A 289 31.15 30.65 -12.84
N LEU A 290 31.29 29.42 -12.35
CA LEU A 290 32.34 29.02 -11.42
C LEU A 290 33.47 28.33 -12.17
N ALA A 291 34.71 28.47 -11.65
CA ALA A 291 35.86 27.77 -12.20
C ALA A 291 35.68 26.23 -12.05
N SER A 292 36.20 25.48 -13.03
CA SER A 292 35.99 24.02 -13.12
C SER A 292 36.46 23.23 -11.90
N PHE A 293 37.48 23.69 -11.22
CA PHE A 293 38.05 23.03 -10.03
C PHE A 293 37.07 23.04 -8.83
N VAL A 294 36.11 23.99 -8.80
CA VAL A 294 35.14 24.11 -7.70
C VAL A 294 34.19 22.92 -7.69
N TYR A 295 33.83 22.36 -8.86
CA TYR A 295 32.92 21.21 -8.97
C TYR A 295 33.54 19.86 -8.56
N ASN A 296 34.88 19.79 -8.50
CA ASN A 296 35.61 18.55 -8.28
C ASN A 296 36.14 18.41 -6.83
N ARG A 297 35.72 19.29 -5.94
CA ARG A 297 36.20 19.35 -4.54
C ARG A 297 35.03 19.36 -3.57
N ASP A 298 35.27 18.85 -2.39
CA ASP A 298 34.37 18.96 -1.26
C ASP A 298 34.56 20.29 -0.56
N HIS A 299 33.46 20.94 -0.24
CA HIS A 299 33.42 22.26 0.38
C HIS A 299 32.73 22.16 1.72
N VAL A 300 33.02 23.11 2.61
CA VAL A 300 32.31 23.25 3.90
C VAL A 300 31.36 24.44 3.81
N VAL A 301 30.14 24.26 4.23
CA VAL A 301 29.12 25.33 4.31
C VAL A 301 29.46 26.22 5.49
N LYS A 302 29.80 27.50 5.22
CA LYS A 302 30.17 28.50 6.22
C LYS A 302 28.94 29.27 6.75
N GLU A 303 27.99 29.55 5.88
CA GLU A 303 26.83 30.38 6.19
C GLU A 303 25.62 29.95 5.33
N ILE A 304 24.41 30.03 5.90
CA ILE A 304 23.13 29.82 5.18
C ILE A 304 22.22 30.99 5.50
N SER A 305 21.64 31.61 4.47
CA SER A 305 20.63 32.65 4.59
C SER A 305 19.55 32.42 3.53
N GLY A 306 18.37 31.93 3.95
CA GLY A 306 17.31 31.49 3.05
C GLY A 306 17.76 30.32 2.17
N ASP A 307 17.73 30.49 0.84
CA ASP A 307 18.21 29.50 -0.13
C ASP A 307 19.67 29.70 -0.56
N ARG A 308 20.36 30.69 0.01
CA ARG A 308 21.78 31.04 -0.25
C ARG A 308 22.71 30.36 0.75
N ALA A 309 23.72 29.67 0.26
CA ALA A 309 24.80 29.10 1.05
C ALA A 309 26.13 29.66 0.63
N VAL A 310 26.99 30.01 1.60
CA VAL A 310 28.40 30.36 1.37
C VAL A 310 29.26 29.13 1.61
N ILE A 311 30.02 28.73 0.62
CA ILE A 311 30.88 27.53 0.68
C ILE A 311 32.38 27.94 0.77
N THR A 312 33.14 27.15 1.51
CA THR A 312 34.57 27.33 1.71
C THR A 312 35.36 26.09 1.31
N TYR A 313 36.63 26.30 0.94
CA TYR A 313 37.61 25.25 0.79
C TYR A 313 38.88 25.63 1.54
N GLY A 314 39.37 24.75 2.42
CA GLY A 314 40.54 25.07 3.27
C GLY A 314 40.32 26.30 4.15
N GLY A 315 39.10 26.61 4.57
CA GLY A 315 38.75 27.78 5.37
C GLY A 315 38.55 29.08 4.58
N VAL A 316 38.87 29.09 3.27
CA VAL A 316 38.73 30.28 2.40
C VAL A 316 37.38 30.25 1.70
N VAL A 317 36.67 31.39 1.66
CA VAL A 317 35.39 31.50 0.92
C VAL A 317 35.63 31.31 -0.57
N VAL A 318 34.90 30.38 -1.16
CA VAL A 318 35.00 30.05 -2.59
C VAL A 318 33.86 30.72 -3.38
N ALA A 319 32.63 30.58 -2.92
CA ALA A 319 31.47 31.16 -3.57
C ALA A 319 30.25 31.21 -2.63
N ALA A 320 29.29 32.05 -3.00
CA ALA A 320 27.91 31.92 -2.57
C ALA A 320 27.11 31.25 -3.69
N VAL A 321 26.32 30.21 -3.36
CA VAL A 321 25.57 29.37 -4.29
C VAL A 321 24.17 29.09 -3.75
N LYS A 322 23.28 28.52 -4.54
CA LYS A 322 21.99 28.09 -4.02
C LYS A 322 22.14 26.79 -3.24
N LEU A 323 21.39 26.63 -2.15
CA LEU A 323 21.32 25.37 -1.39
C LEU A 323 20.92 24.19 -2.27
N SER A 324 20.04 24.42 -3.24
CA SER A 324 19.59 23.40 -4.22
C SER A 324 20.71 22.88 -5.13
N ASP A 325 21.81 23.62 -5.24
CA ASP A 325 22.97 23.29 -6.07
C ASP A 325 24.06 22.52 -5.31
N LEU A 326 23.79 22.19 -4.05
CA LEU A 326 24.71 21.47 -3.17
C LEU A 326 24.19 20.06 -2.87
N THR A 327 25.13 19.12 -2.80
CA THR A 327 24.90 17.74 -2.36
C THR A 327 25.80 17.45 -1.16
N LEU A 328 25.26 16.85 -0.08
CA LEU A 328 26.06 16.39 1.06
C LEU A 328 27.04 15.29 0.61
N VAL A 329 28.25 15.32 1.19
CA VAL A 329 29.32 14.35 0.92
C VAL A 329 29.65 13.57 2.18
#